data_a643cef8996b8a0133239294ab125706
#
_entry.id   a643cef8996b8a0133239294ab125706
#
_cell.length_a   1.000
_cell.length_b   1.000
_cell.length_c   1.000
_cell.angle_alpha   90.00
_cell.angle_beta   90.00
_cell.angle_gamma   90.00
#
_symmetry.space_group_name_H-M   'P 1'
#
loop_
_entity.id
_entity.type
_entity.pdbx_description
1 polymer ?
#
loop_
_entity_poly.entity_id
_entity_poly.type
_entity_poly.pdbx_seq_one_letter_code
_entity_poly.pdbx_strand_id
1 'polypeptide(L)'
;KAVNNRDKNFTRGKVERRRAQLEESVARYLSQLDTADRHEPTEALAMKTERLKEKLAKLKEEMAKLATIEAQMLASPDQQVSLTDPDSRSMATSGRGSGVVGYNVQVAVDTEHHLIVAHEVTNSGSDRAQLANMAKQAKAVPQAEELAAVADRGYFNSPEILECVEAGITVTLP
;
A
#
# COMPACT_ATOMS: atom_id res chain seq x y z
N LYS A 1 -18.91 0.20 -2.83
CA LYS A 1 -17.65 0.37 -3.59
C LYS A 1 -16.59 0.76 -2.60
N ALA A 2 -15.47 0.04 -2.58
CA ALA A 2 -14.37 0.38 -1.70
C ALA A 2 -13.92 1.83 -1.98
N VAL A 3 -13.84 2.62 -0.93
CA VAL A 3 -13.33 3.99 -0.97
C VAL A 3 -11.84 3.98 -1.30
N ASN A 4 -11.16 2.87 -0.99
CA ASN A 4 -9.74 2.68 -1.16
C ASN A 4 -9.40 2.44 -2.63
N ASN A 5 -8.66 3.37 -3.21
CA ASN A 5 -8.27 3.32 -4.61
C ASN A 5 -6.76 3.10 -4.71
N ARG A 6 -6.37 2.01 -5.39
CA ARG A 6 -4.97 1.67 -5.66
C ARG A 6 -4.21 2.84 -6.34
N ASP A 7 -4.88 3.59 -7.21
CA ASP A 7 -4.23 4.71 -7.90
C ASP A 7 -3.93 5.87 -6.96
N LYS A 8 -4.66 5.98 -5.86
CA LYS A 8 -4.48 6.99 -4.82
C LYS A 8 -3.57 6.54 -3.66
N ASN A 9 -3.10 5.29 -3.67
CA ASN A 9 -2.11 4.80 -2.72
C ASN A 9 -0.71 4.94 -3.32
N PHE A 10 0.19 5.59 -2.59
CA PHE A 10 1.56 5.87 -3.01
C PHE A 10 2.54 5.11 -2.12
N THR A 11 3.43 4.38 -2.76
CA THR A 11 4.60 3.73 -2.18
C THR A 11 5.84 4.31 -2.83
N ARG A 12 7.01 4.16 -2.22
CA ARG A 12 8.28 4.68 -2.73
C ARG A 12 8.50 4.34 -4.21
N GLY A 13 8.40 3.07 -4.57
CA GLY A 13 8.60 2.66 -5.98
C GLY A 13 7.56 3.21 -6.96
N LYS A 14 6.35 3.56 -6.50
CA LYS A 14 5.35 4.22 -7.34
C LYS A 14 5.67 5.70 -7.54
N VAL A 15 6.12 6.39 -6.49
CA VAL A 15 6.55 7.79 -6.57
C VAL A 15 7.74 7.94 -7.49
N GLU A 16 8.78 7.09 -7.33
CA GLU A 16 9.98 7.09 -8.18
C GLU A 16 9.64 6.89 -9.67
N ARG A 17 8.81 5.89 -9.99
CA ARG A 17 8.35 5.66 -11.37
C ARG A 17 7.57 6.83 -11.94
N ARG A 18 6.65 7.42 -11.15
CA ARG A 18 5.87 8.58 -11.61
C ARG A 18 6.73 9.80 -11.83
N ARG A 19 7.71 10.04 -10.97
CA ARG A 19 8.69 11.12 -11.12
C ARG A 19 9.46 10.96 -12.43
N ALA A 20 10.04 9.79 -12.69
CA ALA A 20 10.80 9.52 -13.92
C ALA A 20 9.95 9.75 -15.17
N GLN A 21 8.66 9.33 -15.18
CA GLN A 21 7.75 9.59 -16.30
C GLN A 21 7.47 11.09 -16.52
N LEU A 22 7.32 11.85 -15.44
CA LEU A 22 7.10 13.29 -15.52
C LEU A 22 8.36 14.01 -16.05
N GLU A 23 9.54 13.67 -15.54
CA GLU A 23 10.84 14.21 -15.97
C GLU A 23 11.09 13.93 -17.45
N GLU A 24 10.87 12.70 -17.92
CA GLU A 24 10.97 12.34 -19.33
C GLU A 24 10.01 13.17 -20.20
N SER A 25 8.78 13.37 -19.72
CA SER A 25 7.78 14.17 -20.43
C SER A 25 8.18 15.65 -20.51
N VAL A 26 8.74 16.19 -19.43
CA VAL A 26 9.25 17.57 -19.38
C VAL A 26 10.42 17.71 -20.38
N ALA A 27 11.40 16.81 -20.34
CA ALA A 27 12.54 16.83 -21.24
C ALA A 27 12.11 16.79 -22.72
N ARG A 28 11.15 15.91 -23.06
CA ARG A 28 10.58 15.81 -24.40
C ARG A 28 9.89 17.10 -24.86
N TYR A 29 9.11 17.76 -24.01
CA TYR A 29 8.43 19.01 -24.38
C TYR A 29 9.40 20.19 -24.46
N LEU A 30 10.43 20.24 -23.62
CA LEU A 30 11.48 21.24 -23.71
C LEU A 30 12.26 21.11 -25.04
N SER A 31 12.62 19.88 -25.44
CA SER A 31 13.26 19.63 -26.73
C SER A 31 12.37 20.06 -27.91
N GLN A 32 11.05 19.86 -27.83
CA GLN A 32 10.12 20.33 -28.85
C GLN A 32 10.03 21.85 -28.94
N LEU A 33 10.10 22.56 -27.79
CA LEU A 33 10.13 24.02 -27.75
C LEU A 33 11.43 24.56 -28.36
N ASP A 34 12.59 24.00 -27.98
CA ASP A 34 13.90 24.38 -28.54
C ASP A 34 13.94 24.19 -30.07
N THR A 35 13.31 23.11 -30.56
CA THR A 35 13.16 22.90 -31.99
C THR A 35 12.25 23.93 -32.65
N ALA A 36 11.16 24.29 -32.00
CA ALA A 36 10.23 25.29 -32.52
C ALA A 36 10.85 26.68 -32.60
N ASP A 37 11.68 27.06 -31.61
CA ASP A 37 12.35 28.35 -31.55
C ASP A 37 13.42 28.52 -32.66
N ARG A 38 13.86 27.45 -33.30
CA ARG A 38 14.83 27.48 -34.40
C ARG A 38 14.18 27.68 -35.77
N HIS A 39 12.88 27.66 -35.88
CA HIS A 39 12.14 27.81 -37.13
C HIS A 39 11.57 29.24 -37.24
N GLU A 40 11.35 29.68 -38.50
CA GLU A 40 10.68 30.97 -38.72
C GLU A 40 9.27 30.98 -38.10
N PRO A 41 8.92 32.07 -37.39
CA PRO A 41 7.65 32.15 -36.69
C PRO A 41 6.48 32.17 -37.69
N THR A 42 5.62 31.15 -37.58
CA THR A 42 4.34 31.09 -38.26
C THR A 42 3.21 31.05 -37.23
N GLU A 43 2.01 31.44 -37.63
CA GLU A 43 0.84 31.43 -36.71
C GLU A 43 0.60 30.03 -36.16
N ALA A 44 0.73 28.99 -36.98
CA ALA A 44 0.59 27.60 -36.57
C ALA A 44 1.67 27.19 -35.55
N LEU A 45 2.91 27.68 -35.71
CA LEU A 45 4.01 27.40 -34.79
C LEU A 45 3.80 28.12 -33.47
N ALA A 46 3.30 29.36 -33.47
CA ALA A 46 2.97 30.10 -32.26
C ALA A 46 1.87 29.38 -31.43
N MET A 47 0.80 28.92 -32.07
CA MET A 47 -0.24 28.13 -31.40
C MET A 47 0.31 26.82 -30.82
N LYS A 48 1.20 26.14 -31.53
CA LYS A 48 1.83 24.89 -31.03
C LYS A 48 2.72 25.17 -29.83
N THR A 49 3.48 26.27 -29.84
CA THR A 49 4.37 26.70 -28.77
C THR A 49 3.57 26.99 -27.50
N GLU A 50 2.48 27.72 -27.61
CA GLU A 50 1.60 28.03 -26.46
C GLU A 50 1.00 26.74 -25.86
N ARG A 51 0.52 25.80 -26.67
CA ARG A 51 0.04 24.50 -26.18
C ARG A 51 1.13 23.69 -25.46
N LEU A 52 2.38 23.76 -25.93
CA LEU A 52 3.51 23.11 -25.26
C LEU A 52 3.85 23.76 -23.93
N LYS A 53 3.80 25.09 -23.84
CA LYS A 53 3.98 25.84 -22.58
C LYS A 53 2.89 25.50 -21.56
N GLU A 54 1.61 25.42 -21.98
CA GLU A 54 0.50 24.98 -21.12
C GLU A 54 0.71 23.58 -20.59
N LYS A 55 1.14 22.63 -21.44
CA LYS A 55 1.44 21.26 -21.02
C LYS A 55 2.59 21.20 -20.02
N LEU A 56 3.65 21.99 -20.23
CA LEU A 56 4.76 22.09 -19.30
C LEU A 56 4.34 22.66 -17.95
N ALA A 57 3.48 23.69 -17.95
CA ALA A 57 2.95 24.25 -16.71
C ALA A 57 2.16 23.21 -15.90
N LYS A 58 1.31 22.41 -16.57
CA LYS A 58 0.58 21.30 -15.93
C LYS A 58 1.51 20.24 -15.38
N LEU A 59 2.56 19.84 -16.12
CA LEU A 59 3.53 18.87 -15.64
C LEU A 59 4.31 19.38 -14.42
N LYS A 60 4.69 20.64 -14.39
CA LYS A 60 5.34 21.26 -13.22
C LYS A 60 4.43 21.24 -12.00
N GLU A 61 3.15 21.53 -12.19
CA GLU A 61 2.14 21.44 -11.11
C GLU A 61 2.00 20.00 -10.60
N GLU A 62 1.96 19.01 -11.50
CA GLU A 62 1.91 17.59 -11.11
C GLU A 62 3.18 17.16 -10.36
N MET A 63 4.35 17.65 -10.77
CA MET A 63 5.60 17.39 -10.06
C MET A 63 5.60 17.96 -8.65
N ALA A 64 5.09 19.19 -8.48
CA ALA A 64 4.94 19.82 -7.16
C ALA A 64 3.98 19.04 -6.25
N LYS A 65 2.84 18.58 -6.78
CA LYS A 65 1.91 17.70 -6.06
C LYS A 65 2.57 16.39 -5.67
N LEU A 66 3.33 15.78 -6.58
CA LEU A 66 4.04 14.53 -6.30
C LEU A 66 5.10 14.71 -5.21
N ALA A 67 5.82 15.83 -5.19
CA ALA A 67 6.79 16.14 -4.13
C ALA A 67 6.11 16.28 -2.75
N THR A 68 4.92 16.87 -2.69
CA THR A 68 4.15 16.95 -1.44
C THR A 68 3.72 15.55 -0.96
N ILE A 69 3.24 14.70 -1.87
CA ILE A 69 2.85 13.32 -1.56
C ILE A 69 4.08 12.51 -1.08
N GLU A 70 5.23 12.71 -1.73
CA GLU A 70 6.48 12.07 -1.32
C GLU A 70 6.91 12.48 0.09
N ALA A 71 6.83 13.76 0.42
CA ALA A 71 7.15 14.22 1.77
C ALA A 71 6.23 13.58 2.83
N GLN A 72 4.92 13.49 2.55
CA GLN A 72 3.96 12.80 3.42
C GLN A 72 4.27 11.31 3.55
N MET A 73 4.59 10.64 2.45
CA MET A 73 4.96 9.24 2.42
C MET A 73 6.23 8.96 3.25
N LEU A 74 7.26 9.79 3.10
CA LEU A 74 8.51 9.65 3.86
C LEU A 74 8.34 9.91 5.35
N ALA A 75 7.37 10.73 5.75
CA ALA A 75 7.01 10.95 7.14
C ALA A 75 6.22 9.79 7.77
N SER A 76 5.65 8.90 6.96
CA SER A 76 4.94 7.71 7.43
C SER A 76 5.92 6.60 7.80
N PRO A 77 5.72 5.87 8.93
CA PRO A 77 6.62 4.82 9.39
C PRO A 77 6.85 3.69 8.37
N ASP A 78 5.85 3.38 7.58
CA ASP A 78 5.86 2.32 6.57
C ASP A 78 6.09 2.83 5.14
N GLN A 79 6.40 4.11 4.99
CA GLN A 79 6.66 4.77 3.70
C GLN A 79 5.53 4.54 2.67
N GLN A 80 4.31 4.57 3.15
CA GLN A 80 3.10 4.52 2.33
C GLN A 80 2.16 5.65 2.71
N VAL A 81 1.40 6.14 1.74
CA VAL A 81 0.32 7.10 1.96
C VAL A 81 -0.84 6.81 1.01
N SER A 82 -2.04 6.73 1.55
CA SER A 82 -3.27 6.70 0.76
C SER A 82 -3.97 8.05 0.85
N LEU A 83 -4.32 8.62 -0.29
CA LEU A 83 -5.01 9.91 -0.37
C LEU A 83 -6.53 9.79 -0.18
N THR A 84 -7.06 8.58 -0.12
CA THR A 84 -8.50 8.31 0.06
C THR A 84 -8.83 7.86 1.47
N ASP A 85 -7.92 7.10 2.08
CA ASP A 85 -8.05 6.55 3.41
C ASP A 85 -6.64 6.41 4.00
N PRO A 86 -6.22 7.35 4.88
CA PRO A 86 -4.84 7.41 5.38
C PRO A 86 -4.38 6.15 6.12
N ASP A 87 -5.31 5.39 6.70
CA ASP A 87 -5.01 4.17 7.46
C ASP A 87 -4.95 2.92 6.60
N SER A 88 -5.50 2.98 5.37
CA SER A 88 -5.44 1.84 4.46
C SER A 88 -4.04 1.61 3.92
N ARG A 89 -3.68 0.34 3.69
CA ARG A 89 -2.37 -0.07 3.19
C ARG A 89 -2.48 -1.01 2.00
N SER A 90 -1.39 -1.12 1.25
CA SER A 90 -1.26 -2.12 0.19
C SER A 90 -1.09 -3.48 0.83
N MET A 91 -2.08 -4.36 0.66
CA MET A 91 -2.08 -5.72 1.18
C MET A 91 -1.33 -6.65 0.24
N ALA A 92 -0.53 -7.57 0.82
CA ALA A 92 0.09 -8.65 0.07
C ALA A 92 -1.01 -9.66 -0.31
N THR A 93 -1.34 -9.73 -1.60
CA THR A 93 -2.28 -10.72 -2.10
C THR A 93 -1.52 -11.82 -2.85
N SER A 94 -1.91 -13.08 -2.67
CA SER A 94 -1.31 -14.25 -3.33
C SER A 94 -1.53 -14.29 -4.84
N GLY A 95 -2.28 -13.37 -5.40
CA GLY A 95 -2.61 -13.28 -6.83
C GLY A 95 -1.77 -12.24 -7.56
N ARG A 96 -0.97 -12.69 -8.50
CA ARG A 96 -0.34 -11.97 -9.65
C ARG A 96 -0.26 -10.43 -9.57
N GLY A 97 0.33 -9.89 -8.50
CA GLY A 97 0.81 -8.51 -8.49
C GLY A 97 -0.24 -7.39 -8.43
N SER A 98 -1.50 -7.69 -8.23
CA SER A 98 -2.54 -6.68 -8.01
C SER A 98 -2.79 -6.49 -6.52
N GLY A 99 -1.90 -5.80 -5.81
CA GLY A 99 -2.13 -5.46 -4.41
C GLY A 99 -3.46 -4.72 -4.23
N VAL A 100 -4.30 -5.20 -3.34
CA VAL A 100 -5.51 -4.51 -2.90
C VAL A 100 -5.11 -3.48 -1.86
N VAL A 101 -5.67 -2.29 -1.92
CA VAL A 101 -5.51 -1.30 -0.86
C VAL A 101 -6.69 -1.42 0.08
N GLY A 102 -6.41 -1.66 1.36
CA GLY A 102 -7.47 -1.89 2.34
C GLY A 102 -6.89 -2.26 3.71
N TYR A 103 -7.58 -3.13 4.38
CA TYR A 103 -7.23 -3.66 5.70
C TYR A 103 -7.11 -5.17 5.65
N ASN A 104 -6.36 -5.71 6.59
CA ASN A 104 -6.27 -7.14 6.84
C ASN A 104 -7.20 -7.48 8.00
N VAL A 105 -8.17 -8.35 7.76
CA VAL A 105 -9.12 -8.81 8.77
C VAL A 105 -8.67 -10.18 9.25
N GLN A 106 -8.21 -10.24 10.49
CA GLN A 106 -7.85 -11.47 11.19
C GLN A 106 -9.07 -12.07 11.84
N VAL A 107 -9.22 -13.38 11.74
CA VAL A 107 -10.37 -14.11 12.29
C VAL A 107 -9.88 -15.41 12.92
N ALA A 108 -10.26 -15.64 14.17
CA ALA A 108 -10.14 -16.96 14.82
C ALA A 108 -11.51 -17.64 14.85
N VAL A 109 -11.54 -18.89 14.42
CA VAL A 109 -12.75 -19.69 14.27
C VAL A 109 -12.64 -20.94 15.11
N ASP A 110 -13.68 -21.25 15.90
CA ASP A 110 -13.82 -22.52 16.59
C ASP A 110 -13.97 -23.67 15.59
N THR A 111 -13.22 -24.75 15.82
CA THR A 111 -13.17 -25.90 14.90
C THR A 111 -14.37 -26.84 15.02
N GLU A 112 -15.11 -26.80 16.12
CA GLU A 112 -16.26 -27.65 16.36
C GLU A 112 -17.55 -27.09 15.73
N HIS A 113 -17.82 -25.81 15.99
CA HIS A 113 -19.06 -25.17 15.58
C HIS A 113 -18.85 -24.18 14.42
N HIS A 114 -17.62 -23.93 14.02
CA HIS A 114 -17.24 -22.94 12.96
C HIS A 114 -17.71 -21.50 13.27
N LEU A 115 -17.74 -21.15 14.54
CA LEU A 115 -18.10 -19.81 14.98
C LEU A 115 -16.85 -18.92 15.07
N ILE A 116 -17.01 -17.65 14.71
CA ILE A 116 -15.97 -16.66 14.92
C ILE A 116 -15.89 -16.35 16.41
N VAL A 117 -14.78 -16.68 17.05
CA VAL A 117 -14.53 -16.46 18.48
C VAL A 117 -13.73 -15.18 18.75
N ALA A 118 -12.89 -14.77 17.80
CA ALA A 118 -12.19 -13.49 17.87
C ALA A 118 -11.97 -12.91 16.46
N HIS A 119 -11.92 -11.60 16.36
CA HIS A 119 -11.57 -10.92 15.11
C HIS A 119 -10.85 -9.61 15.39
N GLU A 120 -10.00 -9.23 14.49
CA GLU A 120 -9.29 -7.95 14.54
C GLU A 120 -9.10 -7.38 13.13
N VAL A 121 -9.18 -6.06 13.02
CA VAL A 121 -8.90 -5.34 11.79
C VAL A 121 -7.58 -4.61 11.94
N THR A 122 -6.59 -4.98 11.13
CA THR A 122 -5.27 -4.36 11.12
C THR A 122 -4.94 -3.77 9.75
N ASN A 123 -4.05 -2.82 9.70
CA ASN A 123 -3.48 -2.31 8.45
C ASN A 123 -2.13 -2.95 8.10
N SER A 124 -1.72 -4.00 8.81
CA SER A 124 -0.56 -4.80 8.46
C SER A 124 -0.82 -5.59 7.17
N GLY A 125 0.04 -5.43 6.17
CA GLY A 125 -0.04 -6.19 4.92
C GLY A 125 0.46 -7.64 5.02
N SER A 126 0.87 -8.11 6.22
CA SER A 126 1.44 -9.44 6.46
C SER A 126 0.84 -10.05 7.71
N ASP A 127 0.59 -11.36 7.67
CA ASP A 127 0.03 -12.13 8.78
C ASP A 127 1.11 -12.55 9.80
N ARG A 128 2.40 -12.38 9.49
CA ARG A 128 3.52 -12.89 10.29
C ARG A 128 3.58 -12.41 11.74
N ALA A 129 3.00 -11.25 12.04
CA ALA A 129 3.00 -10.67 13.38
C ALA A 129 1.57 -10.62 13.96
N GLN A 130 0.70 -11.54 13.56
CA GLN A 130 -0.70 -11.54 13.99
C GLN A 130 -1.08 -12.80 14.78
N LEU A 131 -0.24 -13.84 14.77
CA LEU A 131 -0.55 -15.14 15.35
C LEU A 131 -0.80 -15.06 16.86
N ALA A 132 0.17 -14.55 17.62
CA ALA A 132 0.11 -14.53 19.06
C ALA A 132 -1.04 -13.70 19.60
N ASN A 133 -1.26 -12.54 19.01
CA ASN A 133 -2.36 -11.65 19.39
C ASN A 133 -3.74 -12.34 19.16
N MET A 134 -3.97 -12.91 17.98
CA MET A 134 -5.24 -13.58 17.66
C MET A 134 -5.45 -14.83 18.50
N ALA A 135 -4.41 -15.62 18.72
CA ALA A 135 -4.49 -16.82 19.52
C ALA A 135 -4.80 -16.53 21.01
N LYS A 136 -4.21 -15.47 21.58
CA LYS A 136 -4.50 -14.99 22.92
C LYS A 136 -5.94 -14.47 23.06
N GLN A 137 -6.41 -13.72 22.09
CA GLN A 137 -7.81 -13.29 22.06
C GLN A 137 -8.77 -14.49 21.99
N ALA A 138 -8.49 -15.46 21.13
CA ALA A 138 -9.28 -16.67 21.02
C ALA A 138 -9.29 -17.48 22.32
N LYS A 139 -8.15 -17.59 23.03
CA LYS A 139 -8.03 -18.27 24.31
C LYS A 139 -8.84 -17.59 25.42
N ALA A 140 -8.93 -16.28 25.39
CA ALA A 140 -9.63 -15.52 26.43
C ALA A 140 -11.17 -15.70 26.40
N VAL A 141 -11.74 -16.01 25.24
CA VAL A 141 -13.20 -16.15 25.09
C VAL A 141 -13.76 -17.36 25.88
N PRO A 142 -13.25 -18.59 25.74
CA PRO A 142 -13.72 -19.73 26.52
C PRO A 142 -13.11 -19.79 27.93
N GLN A 143 -12.21 -18.85 28.30
CA GLN A 143 -11.41 -18.89 29.53
C GLN A 143 -10.65 -20.22 29.72
N ALA A 144 -10.16 -20.77 28.60
CA ALA A 144 -9.48 -22.04 28.58
C ALA A 144 -8.05 -21.93 29.18
N GLU A 145 -7.64 -22.93 29.97
CA GLU A 145 -6.26 -23.00 30.48
C GLU A 145 -5.28 -23.30 29.34
N GLU A 146 -5.66 -24.15 28.40
CA GLU A 146 -4.90 -24.54 27.24
C GLU A 146 -5.70 -24.33 25.95
N LEU A 147 -5.02 -24.00 24.87
CA LEU A 147 -5.61 -23.85 23.54
C LEU A 147 -4.70 -24.52 22.49
N ALA A 148 -5.29 -25.29 21.59
CA ALA A 148 -4.63 -25.72 20.35
C ALA A 148 -5.07 -24.83 19.20
N ALA A 149 -4.13 -24.14 18.54
CA ALA A 149 -4.39 -23.26 17.40
C ALA A 149 -3.75 -23.84 16.13
N VAL A 150 -4.49 -23.78 15.03
CA VAL A 150 -4.01 -24.15 13.70
C VAL A 150 -4.06 -22.91 12.83
N ALA A 151 -2.97 -22.58 12.16
CA ALA A 151 -2.90 -21.47 11.23
C ALA A 151 -2.13 -21.85 9.96
N ASP A 152 -2.23 -21.05 8.91
CA ASP A 152 -1.51 -21.32 7.68
C ASP A 152 -0.02 -20.89 7.74
N ARG A 153 0.75 -21.24 6.71
CA ARG A 153 2.17 -20.92 6.62
C ARG A 153 2.46 -19.42 6.62
N GLY A 154 1.50 -18.57 6.26
CA GLY A 154 1.64 -17.11 6.25
C GLY A 154 1.91 -16.53 7.64
N TYR A 155 1.46 -17.22 8.69
CA TYR A 155 1.67 -16.86 10.09
C TYR A 155 3.01 -17.32 10.66
N PHE A 156 3.83 -18.04 9.91
CA PHE A 156 5.09 -18.58 10.45
C PHE A 156 6.05 -17.47 10.87
N ASN A 157 6.24 -17.33 12.19
CA ASN A 157 7.18 -16.40 12.80
C ASN A 157 7.62 -16.98 14.16
N SER A 158 8.90 -17.30 14.32
CA SER A 158 9.41 -17.94 15.54
C SER A 158 9.15 -17.15 16.83
N PRO A 159 9.32 -15.83 16.91
CA PRO A 159 8.93 -15.04 18.07
C PRO A 159 7.45 -15.15 18.42
N GLU A 160 6.55 -15.10 17.47
CA GLU A 160 5.09 -15.25 17.68
C GLU A 160 4.72 -16.64 18.20
N ILE A 161 5.37 -17.69 17.66
CA ILE A 161 5.17 -19.06 18.12
C ILE A 161 5.65 -19.20 19.57
N LEU A 162 6.81 -18.63 19.92
CA LEU A 162 7.31 -18.65 21.29
C LEU A 162 6.33 -17.97 22.25
N GLU A 163 5.82 -16.81 21.87
CA GLU A 163 4.83 -16.04 22.63
C GLU A 163 3.53 -16.83 22.85
N CYS A 164 3.10 -17.61 21.86
CA CYS A 164 1.98 -18.53 22.00
C CYS A 164 2.27 -19.63 23.03
N VAL A 165 3.44 -20.25 22.95
CA VAL A 165 3.85 -21.33 23.89
C VAL A 165 3.90 -20.79 25.33
N GLU A 166 4.49 -19.62 25.54
CA GLU A 166 4.53 -18.96 26.86
C GLU A 166 3.12 -18.62 27.39
N ALA A 167 2.17 -18.39 26.51
CA ALA A 167 0.77 -18.17 26.86
C ALA A 167 -0.04 -19.49 27.03
N GLY A 168 0.58 -20.68 26.99
CA GLY A 168 -0.09 -21.96 27.06
C GLY A 168 -0.96 -22.25 25.83
N ILE A 169 -0.47 -21.89 24.64
CA ILE A 169 -1.13 -22.12 23.35
C ILE A 169 -0.22 -23.00 22.50
N THR A 170 -0.71 -24.20 22.13
CA THR A 170 -0.03 -25.08 21.20
C THR A 170 -0.36 -24.68 19.76
N VAL A 171 0.66 -24.38 18.94
CA VAL A 171 0.47 -23.92 17.56
C VAL A 171 0.87 -25.02 16.58
N THR A 172 0.02 -25.26 15.60
CA THR A 172 0.30 -26.12 14.45
C THR A 172 0.27 -25.30 13.17
N LEU A 173 1.41 -25.30 12.46
CA LEU A 173 1.59 -24.64 11.15
C LEU A 173 2.09 -25.69 10.14
N PRO A 174 1.63 -25.66 8.87
CA PRO A 174 2.08 -26.59 7.81
C PRO A 174 3.51 -26.31 7.32
#